data_ddb11d9d9fb39dfc94bd2ce5d8e2bf04
#
_entry.id   ddb11d9d9fb39dfc94bd2ce5d8e2bf04
#
_cell.length_a   1.000
_cell.length_b   1.000
_cell.length_c   1.000
_cell.angle_alpha   90.00
_cell.angle_beta   90.00
_cell.angle_gamma   90.00
#
_symmetry.space_group_name_H-M   'P 1'
#
loop_
_entity.id
_entity.type
_entity.pdbx_description
1 polymer ?
#
loop_
_entity_poly.entity_id
_entity_poly.type
_entity_poly.pdbx_seq_one_letter_code
_entity_poly.pdbx_strand_id
1 'polypeptide(L)'
;MDKRHTEGQICETILVEYLLRLDLYVFQPVSAHGPVDVIALSAEGEMYLFDAKKNAERYVPERGTNHRIHRVLSPLQKTLGVRMAYVDIATRDVHIVPALPELKK
;
A
#
# COMPACT_ATOMS: atom_id res chain seq x y z
N MET A 1 16.69 -6.57 15.22
CA MET A 1 15.97 -5.64 14.32
C MET A 1 14.60 -5.33 14.91
N ASP A 2 14.16 -4.10 14.79
CA ASP A 2 12.85 -3.71 15.27
C ASP A 2 11.75 -4.43 14.48
N LYS A 3 10.83 -5.07 15.19
CA LYS A 3 9.72 -5.81 14.59
C LYS A 3 8.89 -4.95 13.63
N ARG A 4 8.62 -3.67 13.99
CA ARG A 4 7.83 -2.76 13.14
C ARG A 4 8.55 -2.45 11.83
N HIS A 5 9.87 -2.30 11.88
CA HIS A 5 10.67 -2.06 10.69
C HIS A 5 10.61 -3.29 9.77
N THR A 6 10.75 -4.48 10.32
CA THR A 6 10.67 -5.73 9.55
C THR A 6 9.29 -5.90 8.92
N GLU A 7 8.22 -5.67 9.68
CA GLU A 7 6.86 -5.78 9.16
C GLU A 7 6.60 -4.77 8.04
N GLY A 8 7.14 -3.56 8.18
CA GLY A 8 7.03 -2.55 7.12
C GLY A 8 7.67 -3.00 5.82
N GLN A 9 8.84 -3.61 5.89
CA GLN A 9 9.53 -4.13 4.71
C GLN A 9 8.76 -5.31 4.10
N ILE A 10 8.19 -6.17 4.92
CA ILE A 10 7.37 -7.28 4.44
C ILE A 10 6.14 -6.75 3.69
N CYS A 11 5.48 -5.73 4.23
CA CYS A 11 4.34 -5.09 3.55
C CYS A 11 4.72 -4.57 2.17
N GLU A 12 5.86 -3.88 2.07
CA GLU A 12 6.33 -3.37 0.78
C GLU A 12 6.65 -4.51 -0.18
N THR A 13 7.26 -5.58 0.29
CA THR A 13 7.58 -6.73 -0.53
C THR A 13 6.32 -7.40 -1.08
N ILE A 14 5.30 -7.56 -0.23
CA ILE A 14 4.02 -8.14 -0.65
C ILE A 14 3.34 -7.24 -1.68
N LEU A 15 3.37 -5.92 -1.46
CA LEU A 15 2.80 -4.96 -2.41
C LEU A 15 3.51 -5.04 -3.76
N VAL A 16 4.85 -5.12 -3.76
CA VAL A 16 5.62 -5.24 -5.00
C VAL A 16 5.19 -6.49 -5.77
N GLU A 17 5.10 -7.64 -5.10
CA GLU A 17 4.65 -8.86 -5.75
C GLU A 17 3.24 -8.71 -6.33
N TYR A 18 2.33 -8.13 -5.56
CA TYR A 18 0.96 -7.88 -5.99
C TYR A 18 0.92 -7.05 -7.27
N LEU A 19 1.70 -5.98 -7.32
CA LEU A 19 1.73 -5.07 -8.48
C LEU A 19 2.38 -5.74 -9.69
N LEU A 20 3.42 -6.54 -9.48
CA LEU A 20 4.04 -7.31 -10.56
C LEU A 20 3.06 -8.29 -11.20
N ARG A 21 2.19 -8.91 -10.39
CA ARG A 21 1.18 -9.83 -10.90
C ARG A 21 0.08 -9.13 -11.70
N LEU A 22 -0.05 -7.81 -11.56
CA LEU A 22 -0.93 -6.99 -12.38
C LEU A 22 -0.25 -6.53 -13.68
N ASP A 23 0.95 -7.03 -13.96
CA ASP A 23 1.75 -6.67 -15.15
C ASP A 23 2.16 -5.20 -15.20
N LEU A 24 2.39 -4.62 -14.02
CA LEU A 24 2.89 -3.25 -13.91
C LEU A 24 4.41 -3.24 -13.77
N TYR A 25 5.05 -2.18 -14.26
CA TYR A 25 6.45 -1.92 -13.98
C TYR A 25 6.53 -1.33 -12.58
N VAL A 26 7.37 -1.90 -11.71
CA VAL A 26 7.41 -1.52 -10.30
C VAL A 26 8.76 -0.90 -9.96
N PHE A 27 8.73 0.23 -9.24
CA PHE A 27 9.91 0.97 -8.82
C PHE A 27 9.86 1.22 -7.33
N GLN A 28 11.01 1.20 -6.68
CA GLN A 28 11.12 1.55 -5.27
C GLN A 28 12.07 2.72 -5.08
N PRO A 29 11.80 3.62 -4.12
CA PRO A 29 12.67 4.76 -3.89
C PRO A 29 14.00 4.32 -3.27
N VAL A 30 15.06 5.04 -3.62
CA VAL A 30 16.38 4.84 -3.00
C VAL A 30 16.39 5.39 -1.58
N SER A 31 15.67 6.49 -1.33
CA SER A 31 15.59 7.11 -0.01
C SER A 31 14.65 6.34 0.90
N ALA A 32 15.12 6.06 2.13
CA ALA A 32 14.33 5.31 3.10
C ALA A 32 13.13 6.10 3.66
N HIS A 33 13.19 7.43 3.62
CA HIS A 33 12.16 8.29 4.17
C HIS A 33 11.63 9.21 3.07
N GLY A 34 10.41 8.99 2.65
CA GLY A 34 9.78 9.81 1.64
C GLY A 34 8.28 9.58 1.63
N PRO A 35 7.56 10.36 0.84
CA PRO A 35 6.09 10.27 0.80
C PRO A 35 5.58 9.06 0.02
N VAL A 36 6.46 8.34 -0.69
CA VAL A 36 6.06 7.23 -1.57
C VAL A 36 6.95 6.04 -1.28
N ASP A 37 6.32 4.88 -1.03
CA ASP A 37 7.05 3.64 -0.77
C ASP A 37 7.29 2.82 -2.04
N VAL A 38 6.33 2.83 -2.96
CA VAL A 38 6.38 2.05 -4.20
C VAL A 38 5.70 2.85 -5.31
N ILE A 39 6.27 2.77 -6.51
CA ILE A 39 5.69 3.37 -7.71
C ILE A 39 5.42 2.25 -8.71
N ALA A 40 4.25 2.28 -9.34
CA ALA A 40 3.92 1.36 -10.42
C ALA A 40 3.56 2.14 -11.68
N LEU A 41 3.99 1.61 -12.83
CA LEU A 41 3.74 2.22 -14.14
C LEU A 41 3.06 1.21 -15.04
N SER A 42 1.94 1.62 -15.63
CA SER A 42 1.24 0.77 -16.59
C SER A 42 1.88 0.83 -17.98
N ALA A 43 1.52 -0.12 -18.84
CA ALA A 43 2.01 -0.14 -20.22
C ALA A 43 1.53 1.10 -21.00
N GLU A 44 0.42 1.72 -20.59
CA GLU A 44 -0.11 2.92 -21.21
C GLU A 44 0.50 4.21 -20.66
N GLY A 45 1.43 4.11 -19.70
CA GLY A 45 2.09 5.27 -19.11
C GLY A 45 1.39 5.86 -17.90
N GLU A 46 0.39 5.18 -17.35
CA GLU A 46 -0.25 5.61 -16.11
C GLU A 46 0.65 5.31 -14.91
N MET A 47 0.85 6.30 -14.06
CA MET A 47 1.71 6.16 -12.89
C MET A 47 0.87 6.12 -11.61
N TYR A 48 1.15 5.14 -10.77
CA TYR A 48 0.45 4.97 -9.50
C TYR A 48 1.47 5.00 -8.36
N LEU A 49 1.18 5.80 -7.33
CA LEU A 49 2.06 5.99 -6.19
C LEU A 49 1.41 5.38 -4.95
N PHE A 50 2.20 4.69 -4.13
CA PHE A 50 1.66 3.96 -2.98
C PHE A 50 2.44 4.23 -1.70
N ASP A 51 1.69 4.30 -0.59
CA ASP A 51 2.21 4.22 0.77
C ASP A 51 1.74 2.87 1.32
N ALA A 52 2.66 1.98 1.62
CA ALA A 52 2.33 0.64 2.12
C ALA A 52 2.19 0.67 3.64
N LYS A 53 1.08 0.14 4.14
CA LYS A 53 0.83 0.06 5.58
C LYS A 53 0.32 -1.34 5.93
N LYS A 54 0.71 -1.82 7.11
CA LYS A 54 0.16 -3.06 7.65
C LYS A 54 -1.35 -2.86 7.85
N ASN A 55 -2.14 -3.80 7.35
CA ASN A 55 -3.58 -3.78 7.58
C ASN A 55 -3.84 -4.12 9.04
N ALA A 56 -4.25 -3.10 9.81
CA ALA A 56 -4.55 -3.25 11.22
C ALA A 56 -6.06 -3.10 11.45
N GLU A 57 -6.59 -3.94 12.32
CA GLU A 57 -7.98 -3.87 12.71
C GLU A 57 -8.09 -3.62 14.21
N ARG A 58 -9.14 -2.93 14.61
CA ARG A 58 -9.44 -2.68 16.02
C ARG A 58 -10.79 -3.26 16.34
N TYR A 59 -10.84 -4.10 17.39
CA TYR A 59 -12.10 -4.64 17.89
C TYR A 59 -12.86 -3.53 18.61
N VAL A 60 -14.12 -3.35 18.23
CA VAL A 60 -15.03 -2.39 18.87
C VAL A 60 -16.11 -3.17 19.62
N PRO A 61 -16.03 -3.23 20.97
CA PRO A 61 -16.94 -4.07 21.75
C PRO A 61 -18.43 -3.74 21.54
N GLU A 62 -18.76 -2.46 21.41
CA GLU A 62 -20.15 -2.03 21.22
C GLU A 62 -20.76 -2.56 19.92
N ARG A 63 -19.92 -2.88 18.93
CA ARG A 63 -20.37 -3.39 17.64
C ARG A 63 -20.13 -4.88 17.48
N GLY A 64 -19.32 -5.46 18.37
CA GLY A 64 -18.97 -6.88 18.32
C GLY A 64 -18.17 -7.28 17.09
N THR A 65 -17.54 -6.35 16.40
CA THR A 65 -16.79 -6.59 15.16
C THR A 65 -15.45 -5.88 15.18
N ASN A 66 -14.55 -6.31 14.29
CA ASN A 66 -13.28 -5.63 14.06
C ASN A 66 -13.46 -4.56 13.00
N HIS A 67 -12.79 -3.43 13.20
CA HIS A 67 -12.81 -2.34 12.26
C HIS A 67 -11.38 -2.03 11.81
N ARG A 68 -11.20 -1.86 10.48
CA ARG A 68 -9.90 -1.47 9.92
C ARG A 68 -9.54 -0.08 10.42
N ILE A 69 -8.28 0.06 10.84
CA ILE A 69 -7.72 1.37 11.20
C ILE A 69 -7.27 2.05 9.90
N HIS A 70 -7.94 3.15 9.55
CA HIS A 70 -7.56 3.91 8.36
C HIS A 70 -6.46 4.91 8.71
N ARG A 71 -5.45 5.00 7.85
CA ARG A 71 -4.38 5.98 7.96
C ARG A 71 -4.72 7.21 7.15
N VAL A 72 -4.23 8.36 7.61
CA VAL A 72 -4.46 9.64 6.94
C VAL A 72 -3.22 9.99 6.12
N LEU A 73 -3.43 10.31 4.84
CA LEU A 73 -2.36 10.77 3.97
C LEU A 73 -1.91 12.18 4.39
N SER A 74 -0.62 12.46 4.28
CA SER A 74 -0.11 13.80 4.51
C SER A 74 -0.57 14.75 3.39
N PRO A 75 -0.51 16.09 3.61
CA PRO A 75 -0.84 17.02 2.54
C PRO A 75 -0.01 16.80 1.27
N LEU A 76 1.29 16.51 1.41
CA LEU A 76 2.13 16.23 0.26
C LEU A 76 1.67 14.95 -0.47
N GLN A 77 1.36 13.90 0.26
CA GLN A 77 0.87 12.66 -0.32
C GLN A 77 -0.45 12.88 -1.09
N LYS A 78 -1.33 13.70 -0.54
CA LYS A 78 -2.59 14.05 -1.22
C LYS A 78 -2.33 14.80 -2.52
N THR A 79 -1.41 15.75 -2.48
CA THR A 79 -1.02 16.52 -3.67
C THR A 79 -0.45 15.62 -4.76
N LEU A 80 0.37 14.63 -4.37
CA LEU A 80 0.98 13.70 -5.29
C LEU A 80 0.01 12.61 -5.80
N GLY A 81 -1.14 12.47 -5.17
CA GLY A 81 -2.09 11.42 -5.54
C GLY A 81 -1.67 10.04 -5.04
N VAL A 82 -0.99 9.98 -3.90
CA VAL A 82 -0.56 8.71 -3.30
C VAL A 82 -1.78 7.92 -2.84
N ARG A 83 -1.77 6.62 -3.13
CA ARG A 83 -2.79 5.68 -2.67
C ARG A 83 -2.28 4.93 -1.45
N MET A 84 -3.16 4.68 -0.50
CA MET A 84 -2.81 3.85 0.64
C MET A 84 -2.98 2.38 0.27
N ALA A 85 -1.94 1.57 0.46
CA ALA A 85 -2.00 0.13 0.25
C ALA A 85 -1.94 -0.57 1.59
N TYR A 86 -3.06 -1.14 2.01
CA TYR A 86 -3.15 -1.90 3.26
C TYR A 86 -2.81 -3.36 2.98
N VAL A 87 -1.79 -3.88 3.66
CA VAL A 87 -1.30 -5.24 3.43
C VAL A 87 -1.55 -6.10 4.65
N ASP A 88 -2.25 -7.22 4.46
CA ASP A 88 -2.39 -8.24 5.49
C ASP A 88 -1.23 -9.22 5.32
N ILE A 89 -0.32 -9.22 6.30
CA ILE A 89 0.89 -10.05 6.23
C ILE A 89 0.54 -11.54 6.27
N ALA A 90 -0.47 -11.91 7.07
CA ALA A 90 -0.84 -13.31 7.25
C ALA A 90 -1.46 -13.92 5.99
N THR A 91 -2.38 -13.19 5.35
CA THR A 91 -3.09 -13.68 4.15
C THR A 91 -2.43 -13.21 2.86
N ARG A 92 -1.57 -12.21 2.93
CA ARG A 92 -0.93 -11.53 1.79
C ARG A 92 -1.95 -10.76 0.92
N ASP A 93 -3.12 -10.48 1.47
CA ASP A 93 -4.10 -9.64 0.77
C ASP A 93 -3.65 -8.18 0.76
N VAL A 94 -3.93 -7.50 -0.35
CA VAL A 94 -3.62 -6.08 -0.54
C VAL A 94 -4.92 -5.35 -0.84
N HIS A 95 -5.18 -4.28 -0.06
CA HIS A 95 -6.34 -3.43 -0.27
C HIS A 95 -5.89 -2.00 -0.52
N ILE A 96 -6.16 -1.48 -1.72
CA ILE A 96 -5.70 -0.16 -2.17
C ILE A 96 -6.84 0.85 -2.09
N VAL A 97 -6.58 2.00 -1.47
CA VAL A 97 -7.55 3.07 -1.28
C VAL A 97 -6.96 4.39 -1.78
N PRO A 98 -7.57 5.08 -2.73
CA PRO A 98 -8.69 4.62 -3.57
C PRO A 98 -8.27 3.46 -4.47
N ALA A 99 -9.23 2.64 -4.87
CA ALA A 99 -8.95 1.47 -5.69
C ALA A 99 -8.31 1.86 -7.03
N LEU A 100 -7.43 0.99 -7.53
CA LEU A 100 -6.88 1.19 -8.87
C LEU A 100 -7.98 1.10 -9.91
N PRO A 101 -7.87 1.88 -10.99
CA PRO A 101 -8.80 1.72 -12.11
C PRO A 101 -8.61 0.34 -12.73
N GLU A 102 -9.63 -0.13 -13.45
CA GLU A 102 -9.51 -1.39 -14.17
C GLU A 102 -8.35 -1.30 -15.16
N LEU A 103 -7.39 -2.23 -15.02
CA LEU A 103 -6.20 -2.22 -15.86
C LEU A 103 -6.45 -3.05 -17.11
N LYS A 104 -6.12 -2.47 -18.26
CA LYS A 104 -6.15 -3.20 -19.53
C LYS A 104 -4.92 -4.09 -19.60
N LYS A 105 -5.14 -5.33 -19.92
CA LYS A 105 -4.06 -6.29 -20.13
C LYS A 105 -3.71 -6.37 -21.61
#